data_00e0803f948fffb783cdcdb6db4c2c79
#
_entry.id   00e0803f948fffb783cdcdb6db4c2c79
#
_cell.length_a   1.000
_cell.length_b   1.000
_cell.length_c   1.000
_cell.angle_alpha   90.00
_cell.angle_beta   90.00
_cell.angle_gamma   90.00
#
_symmetry.space_group_name_H-M   'P 1'
#
loop_
_entity.id
_entity.type
_entity.pdbx_description
1 polymer ?
#
loop_
_entity_poly.entity_id
_entity_poly.type
_entity_poly.pdbx_seq_one_letter_code
_entity_poly.pdbx_strand_id
1 'polypeptide(L)'
;MRAPQDDGERAERENGFAMKLYKKSDFPVADIRRFLEPGPVVLVSSAHKGERNIMTMGWHMVMEFTPALVGCVISSANYSFDLIRKSRECVINLPTTAMTDIVVGVGNTTGAEVDKFETFGLTALPAARVKAPLIAECHANFECRLADDALVDKYNFFIFEVVKAHVAPSPKHPETLHYTGEGVFMVSGKIISRRGMFRPELLDSI
;
A
#
# COMPACT_ATOMS: atom_id res chain seq x y z
N MET A 1 30.72 38.55 -19.46
CA MET A 1 29.74 37.49 -19.69
C MET A 1 28.79 37.49 -18.50
N ARG A 2 27.55 37.93 -18.69
CA ARG A 2 26.51 37.89 -17.63
C ARG A 2 25.79 36.56 -17.73
N ALA A 3 25.62 35.86 -16.61
CA ALA A 3 24.80 34.68 -16.51
C ALA A 3 23.32 35.01 -16.81
N PRO A 4 22.54 34.10 -17.40
CA PRO A 4 21.13 34.33 -17.62
C PRO A 4 20.39 34.35 -16.27
N GLN A 5 19.64 35.41 -16.03
CA GLN A 5 18.72 35.53 -14.91
C GLN A 5 17.53 34.61 -15.15
N ASP A 6 17.14 33.94 -14.08
CA ASP A 6 16.01 33.06 -13.95
C ASP A 6 14.68 33.81 -14.21
N ASP A 7 14.05 33.51 -15.35
CA ASP A 7 12.76 34.09 -15.75
C ASP A 7 11.55 33.54 -14.94
N GLY A 8 11.83 32.82 -13.83
CA GLY A 8 10.80 32.23 -12.97
C GLY A 8 10.11 33.18 -12.00
N GLU A 9 10.68 34.38 -11.74
CA GLU A 9 10.19 35.27 -10.67
C GLU A 9 9.25 36.40 -11.12
N ARG A 10 8.90 36.49 -12.39
CA ARG A 10 8.12 37.65 -12.91
C ARG A 10 6.61 37.48 -12.91
N ALA A 11 6.06 36.33 -12.46
CA ALA A 11 4.61 36.07 -12.46
C ALA A 11 3.91 36.22 -11.10
N GLU A 12 4.60 36.73 -10.06
CA GLU A 12 4.06 36.73 -8.69
C GLU A 12 3.33 38.02 -8.25
N ARG A 13 3.08 38.98 -9.11
CA ARG A 13 2.34 40.21 -8.71
C ARG A 13 1.24 40.52 -9.71
N GLU A 14 0.09 39.91 -9.54
CA GLU A 14 -1.26 40.45 -9.71
C GLU A 14 -2.30 39.32 -9.73
N ASN A 15 -3.16 39.31 -8.70
CA ASN A 15 -4.34 38.46 -8.50
C ASN A 15 -4.14 37.00 -8.12
N GLY A 16 -4.62 36.68 -6.93
CA GLY A 16 -4.75 35.43 -6.26
C GLY A 16 -4.76 34.17 -7.10
N PHE A 17 -3.83 33.24 -6.80
CA PHE A 17 -3.76 31.86 -7.26
C PHE A 17 -3.37 31.61 -8.73
N ALA A 18 -2.31 32.22 -9.22
CA ALA A 18 -1.66 31.67 -10.41
C ALA A 18 -0.99 30.33 -10.03
N MET A 19 -1.50 29.21 -10.58
CA MET A 19 -0.88 27.89 -10.39
C MET A 19 0.49 27.86 -11.10
N LYS A 20 1.50 27.33 -10.40
CA LYS A 20 2.84 27.16 -10.95
C LYS A 20 2.79 26.24 -12.19
N LEU A 21 3.27 26.74 -13.32
CA LEU A 21 3.43 25.93 -14.55
C LEU A 21 4.82 25.28 -14.54
N TYR A 22 4.87 23.96 -14.83
CA TYR A 22 6.11 23.23 -14.90
C TYR A 22 6.50 22.99 -16.36
N LYS A 23 7.75 23.34 -16.71
CA LYS A 23 8.37 22.91 -17.96
C LYS A 23 8.57 21.38 -17.88
N LYS A 24 8.04 20.66 -18.86
CA LYS A 24 8.12 19.18 -18.91
C LYS A 24 9.06 18.76 -20.02
N SER A 25 9.71 17.62 -19.83
CA SER A 25 10.51 16.92 -20.85
C SER A 25 9.93 15.55 -21.11
N ASP A 26 10.38 14.92 -22.18
CA ASP A 26 10.05 13.51 -22.45
C ASP A 26 10.60 12.63 -21.33
N PHE A 27 9.83 11.55 -20.98
CA PHE A 27 10.14 10.65 -19.88
C PHE A 27 9.84 9.20 -20.29
N PRO A 28 10.71 8.22 -19.98
CA PRO A 28 10.49 6.83 -20.34
C PRO A 28 9.18 6.29 -19.77
N VAL A 29 8.30 5.78 -20.64
CA VAL A 29 6.98 5.25 -20.19
C VAL A 29 7.11 4.08 -19.22
N ALA A 30 8.19 3.30 -19.26
CA ALA A 30 8.47 2.24 -18.31
C ALA A 30 8.69 2.76 -16.87
N ASP A 31 9.07 4.03 -16.70
CA ASP A 31 9.39 4.65 -15.42
C ASP A 31 8.23 5.47 -14.81
N ILE A 32 7.06 5.58 -15.50
CA ILE A 32 5.88 6.32 -14.99
C ILE A 32 5.36 5.77 -13.66
N ARG A 33 5.61 4.48 -13.38
CA ARG A 33 5.27 3.84 -12.11
C ARG A 33 5.80 4.60 -10.89
N ARG A 34 6.92 5.28 -10.99
CA ARG A 34 7.52 6.09 -9.90
C ARG A 34 6.60 7.22 -9.43
N PHE A 35 5.66 7.63 -10.27
CA PHE A 35 4.69 8.70 -9.99
C PHE A 35 3.28 8.19 -9.71
N LEU A 36 2.89 7.05 -10.28
CA LEU A 36 1.53 6.52 -10.18
C LEU A 36 1.37 5.46 -9.08
N GLU A 37 2.49 4.92 -8.58
CA GLU A 37 2.53 3.81 -7.64
C GLU A 37 2.56 4.17 -6.13
N PRO A 38 2.63 5.43 -5.66
CA PRO A 38 2.82 5.71 -4.24
C PRO A 38 1.55 5.52 -3.39
N GLY A 39 0.87 4.37 -3.54
CA GLY A 39 -0.03 3.86 -2.52
C GLY A 39 0.79 3.42 -1.29
N PRO A 40 0.21 3.29 -0.09
CA PRO A 40 0.96 2.85 1.08
C PRO A 40 1.51 1.44 0.85
N VAL A 41 2.78 1.23 1.20
CA VAL A 41 3.34 -0.12 1.26
C VAL A 41 2.67 -0.86 2.40
N VAL A 42 2.24 -2.09 2.13
CA VAL A 42 1.59 -2.97 3.10
C VAL A 42 2.36 -4.28 3.27
N LEU A 43 2.16 -4.94 4.41
CA LEU A 43 2.60 -6.31 4.64
C LEU A 43 1.40 -7.25 4.46
N VAL A 44 1.54 -8.28 3.64
CA VAL A 44 0.50 -9.27 3.44
C VAL A 44 0.90 -10.56 4.12
N SER A 45 0.15 -10.95 5.16
CA SER A 45 0.31 -12.24 5.80
C SER A 45 -0.61 -13.28 5.18
N SER A 46 -0.12 -14.50 5.08
CA SER A 46 -0.81 -15.65 4.50
C SER A 46 -0.53 -16.91 5.31
N ALA A 47 -1.45 -17.88 5.27
CA ALA A 47 -1.26 -19.17 5.90
C ALA A 47 -2.01 -20.27 5.13
N HIS A 48 -1.41 -21.46 5.07
CA HIS A 48 -2.04 -22.66 4.55
C HIS A 48 -1.43 -23.93 5.17
N LYS A 49 -2.26 -24.83 5.71
CA LYS A 49 -1.83 -26.13 6.29
C LYS A 49 -0.68 -26.06 7.29
N GLY A 50 -0.68 -25.06 8.15
CA GLY A 50 0.35 -24.88 9.18
C GLY A 50 1.55 -24.03 8.75
N GLU A 51 1.72 -23.79 7.46
CA GLU A 51 2.70 -22.83 6.94
C GLU A 51 2.15 -21.41 6.98
N ARG A 52 3.02 -20.45 7.31
CA ARG A 52 2.71 -19.02 7.32
C ARG A 52 3.81 -18.22 6.64
N ASN A 53 3.44 -17.08 6.06
CA ASN A 53 4.42 -16.17 5.49
C ASN A 53 3.95 -14.73 5.56
N ILE A 54 4.89 -13.81 5.34
CA ILE A 54 4.65 -12.38 5.15
C ILE A 54 5.35 -11.95 3.87
N MET A 55 4.71 -11.09 3.07
CA MET A 55 5.33 -10.41 1.94
C MET A 55 5.09 -8.90 2.02
N THR A 56 6.02 -8.14 1.47
CA THR A 56 5.85 -6.69 1.25
C THR A 56 5.16 -6.47 -0.09
N MET A 57 4.16 -5.58 -0.14
CA MET A 57 3.40 -5.29 -1.34
C MET A 57 3.15 -3.79 -1.49
N GLY A 58 3.42 -3.27 -2.70
CA GLY A 58 3.04 -1.92 -3.13
C GLY A 58 1.94 -1.91 -4.21
N TRP A 59 1.70 -3.05 -4.85
CA TRP A 59 0.78 -3.14 -6.00
C TRP A 59 -0.62 -3.56 -5.58
N HIS A 60 -1.36 -2.62 -5.02
CA HIS A 60 -2.76 -2.79 -4.63
C HIS A 60 -3.58 -1.53 -4.88
N MET A 61 -4.89 -1.70 -5.00
CA MET A 61 -5.84 -0.61 -5.17
C MET A 61 -7.19 -0.92 -4.51
N VAL A 62 -7.86 0.09 -4.00
CA VAL A 62 -9.28 0.00 -3.63
C VAL A 62 -10.11 -0.04 -4.90
N MET A 63 -11.04 -0.99 -5.00
CA MET A 63 -11.90 -1.19 -6.18
C MET A 63 -13.36 -0.82 -5.90
N GLU A 64 -13.87 -1.12 -4.69
CA GLU A 64 -15.25 -0.86 -4.31
C GLU A 64 -15.34 -0.70 -2.78
N PHE A 65 -16.35 0.01 -2.30
CA PHE A 65 -16.59 0.23 -0.88
C PHE A 65 -17.60 -0.76 -0.29
N THR A 66 -18.60 -1.17 -1.07
CA THR A 66 -19.65 -2.08 -0.60
C THR A 66 -20.08 -3.06 -1.72
N PRO A 67 -19.59 -4.31 -1.68
CA PRO A 67 -18.64 -4.87 -0.71
C PRO A 67 -17.24 -4.21 -0.82
N ALA A 68 -16.49 -4.21 0.28
CA ALA A 68 -15.16 -3.62 0.30
C ALA A 68 -14.18 -4.48 -0.50
N LEU A 69 -13.89 -4.10 -1.75
CA LEU A 69 -13.03 -4.85 -2.66
C LEU A 69 -11.66 -4.17 -2.81
N VAL A 70 -10.61 -5.01 -2.79
CA VAL A 70 -9.22 -4.61 -3.01
C VAL A 70 -8.60 -5.50 -4.08
N GLY A 71 -8.05 -4.87 -5.12
CA GLY A 71 -7.27 -5.53 -6.16
C GLY A 71 -5.79 -5.58 -5.78
N CYS A 72 -5.14 -6.74 -5.96
CA CYS A 72 -3.73 -6.95 -5.62
C CYS A 72 -3.01 -7.71 -6.73
N VAL A 73 -1.86 -7.20 -7.19
CA VAL A 73 -0.97 -7.96 -8.07
C VAL A 73 0.10 -8.64 -7.22
N ILE A 74 0.07 -9.96 -7.17
CA ILE A 74 1.01 -10.79 -6.40
C ILE A 74 1.73 -11.71 -7.37
N SER A 75 3.03 -11.46 -7.59
CA SER A 75 3.84 -12.27 -8.50
C SER A 75 3.83 -13.75 -8.11
N SER A 76 3.70 -14.63 -9.10
CA SER A 76 3.78 -16.09 -8.93
C SER A 76 5.18 -16.57 -8.46
N ALA A 77 6.20 -15.72 -8.55
CA ALA A 77 7.52 -15.98 -7.97
C ALA A 77 7.55 -15.73 -6.45
N ASN A 78 6.52 -15.13 -5.87
CA ASN A 78 6.47 -14.87 -4.43
C ASN A 78 5.97 -16.10 -3.68
N TYR A 79 6.66 -16.48 -2.60
CA TYR A 79 6.28 -17.63 -1.76
C TYR A 79 4.84 -17.54 -1.24
N SER A 80 4.34 -16.34 -0.91
CA SER A 80 2.95 -16.13 -0.49
C SER A 80 1.92 -16.42 -1.58
N PHE A 81 2.27 -16.36 -2.88
CA PHE A 81 1.34 -16.60 -3.97
C PHE A 81 0.62 -17.93 -3.84
N ASP A 82 1.38 -18.99 -3.66
CA ASP A 82 0.83 -20.36 -3.52
C ASP A 82 0.00 -20.53 -2.25
N LEU A 83 0.46 -19.96 -1.12
CA LEU A 83 -0.28 -19.99 0.14
C LEU A 83 -1.65 -19.30 -0.01
N ILE A 84 -1.67 -18.11 -0.60
CA ILE A 84 -2.89 -17.32 -0.83
C ILE A 84 -3.81 -18.02 -1.83
N ARG A 85 -3.28 -18.53 -2.95
CA ARG A 85 -4.06 -19.24 -3.96
C ARG A 85 -4.76 -20.48 -3.39
N LYS A 86 -4.05 -21.24 -2.55
CA LYS A 86 -4.57 -22.47 -1.92
C LYS A 86 -5.52 -22.20 -0.76
N SER A 87 -5.23 -21.21 0.08
CA SER A 87 -6.07 -20.85 1.24
C SER A 87 -7.28 -20.01 0.84
N ARG A 88 -7.18 -19.23 -0.23
CA ARG A 88 -8.13 -18.20 -0.66
C ARG A 88 -8.32 -17.08 0.39
N GLU A 89 -7.31 -16.85 1.22
CA GLU A 89 -7.36 -15.92 2.34
C GLU A 89 -6.01 -15.21 2.51
N CYS A 90 -6.04 -13.98 3.00
CA CYS A 90 -4.86 -13.26 3.48
C CYS A 90 -5.27 -12.19 4.50
N VAL A 91 -4.28 -11.54 5.10
CA VAL A 91 -4.48 -10.29 5.83
C VAL A 91 -3.57 -9.21 5.24
N ILE A 92 -4.15 -8.07 4.89
CA ILE A 92 -3.42 -6.88 4.50
C ILE A 92 -3.17 -6.07 5.77
N ASN A 93 -1.90 -5.87 6.13
CA ASN A 93 -1.49 -5.18 7.34
C ASN A 93 -0.82 -3.86 6.96
N LEU A 94 -1.23 -2.76 7.57
CA LEU A 94 -0.70 -1.42 7.31
C LEU A 94 0.41 -1.08 8.33
N PRO A 95 1.69 -1.16 7.95
CA PRO A 95 2.79 -0.72 8.78
C PRO A 95 2.87 0.79 8.84
N THR A 96 3.60 1.31 9.83
CA THR A 96 3.99 2.72 9.92
C THR A 96 5.46 2.90 9.60
N THR A 97 5.93 4.14 9.52
CA THR A 97 7.36 4.49 9.32
C THR A 97 8.29 3.88 10.36
N ALA A 98 7.80 3.58 11.58
CA ALA A 98 8.57 2.88 12.60
C ALA A 98 8.99 1.44 12.20
N MET A 99 8.34 0.87 11.18
CA MET A 99 8.62 -0.49 10.69
C MET A 99 9.40 -0.50 9.36
N THR A 100 10.01 0.62 8.95
CA THR A 100 10.66 0.74 7.63
C THR A 100 11.67 -0.38 7.36
N ASP A 101 12.58 -0.64 8.30
CA ASP A 101 13.61 -1.68 8.15
C ASP A 101 13.00 -3.09 8.07
N ILE A 102 11.92 -3.34 8.82
CA ILE A 102 11.17 -4.60 8.78
C ILE A 102 10.49 -4.77 7.41
N VAL A 103 9.84 -3.72 6.90
CA VAL A 103 9.19 -3.72 5.58
C VAL A 103 10.18 -4.07 4.48
N VAL A 104 11.38 -3.45 4.52
CA VAL A 104 12.47 -3.73 3.58
C VAL A 104 12.99 -5.16 3.76
N GLY A 105 13.27 -5.59 4.99
CA GLY A 105 13.77 -6.92 5.31
C GLY A 105 12.82 -8.03 4.86
N VAL A 106 11.53 -7.90 5.15
CA VAL A 106 10.48 -8.83 4.70
C VAL A 106 10.45 -8.95 3.17
N GLY A 107 10.62 -7.82 2.45
CA GLY A 107 10.65 -7.79 0.99
C GLY A 107 11.89 -8.46 0.39
N ASN A 108 13.02 -8.46 1.10
CA ASN A 108 14.31 -9.00 0.66
C ASN A 108 14.56 -10.45 1.07
N THR A 109 13.63 -11.10 1.78
CA THR A 109 13.75 -12.49 2.23
C THR A 109 12.66 -13.36 1.64
N THR A 110 12.87 -14.66 1.57
CA THR A 110 11.85 -15.62 1.15
C THR A 110 11.34 -16.48 2.31
N GLY A 111 10.03 -16.70 2.38
CA GLY A 111 9.42 -17.60 3.35
C GLY A 111 9.75 -19.08 3.13
N ALA A 112 10.40 -19.41 2.00
CA ALA A 112 10.93 -20.74 1.76
C ALA A 112 12.17 -21.06 2.61
N GLU A 113 12.87 -20.02 3.08
CA GLU A 113 14.14 -20.17 3.81
C GLU A 113 14.01 -19.80 5.30
N VAL A 114 13.11 -18.87 5.64
CA VAL A 114 12.99 -18.33 7.00
C VAL A 114 11.54 -18.15 7.43
N ASP A 115 11.26 -18.37 8.72
CA ASP A 115 10.02 -17.85 9.32
C ASP A 115 10.19 -16.34 9.56
N LYS A 116 9.49 -15.54 8.76
CA LYS A 116 9.61 -14.09 8.81
C LYS A 116 9.04 -13.46 10.08
N PHE A 117 8.07 -14.10 10.76
CA PHE A 117 7.60 -13.64 12.05
C PHE A 117 8.72 -13.72 13.11
N GLU A 118 9.43 -14.84 13.14
CA GLU A 118 10.54 -15.03 14.07
C GLU A 118 11.74 -14.16 13.70
N THR A 119 12.12 -14.15 12.41
CA THR A 119 13.30 -13.43 11.90
C THR A 119 13.21 -11.93 12.17
N PHE A 120 12.02 -11.33 12.04
CA PHE A 120 11.82 -9.89 12.21
C PHE A 120 11.16 -9.53 13.56
N GLY A 121 11.02 -10.49 14.48
CA GLY A 121 10.45 -10.26 15.80
C GLY A 121 9.00 -9.79 15.78
N LEU A 122 8.21 -10.23 14.77
CA LEU A 122 6.83 -9.84 14.61
C LEU A 122 5.88 -10.76 15.38
N THR A 123 4.88 -10.17 16.02
CA THR A 123 3.88 -10.89 16.80
C THR A 123 2.69 -11.28 15.92
N ALA A 124 2.53 -12.60 15.72
CA ALA A 124 1.36 -13.13 15.02
C ALA A 124 0.17 -13.23 15.97
N LEU A 125 -0.93 -12.52 15.68
CA LEU A 125 -2.17 -12.63 16.40
C LEU A 125 -3.21 -13.43 15.59
N PRO A 126 -4.09 -14.19 16.23
CA PRO A 126 -5.16 -14.90 15.52
C PRO A 126 -6.13 -13.90 14.91
N ALA A 127 -6.50 -14.12 13.64
CA ALA A 127 -7.56 -13.40 12.97
C ALA A 127 -8.95 -13.94 13.38
N ALA A 128 -9.98 -13.13 13.17
CA ALA A 128 -11.36 -13.48 13.56
C ALA A 128 -12.12 -14.22 12.44
N ARG A 129 -11.78 -13.99 11.16
CA ARG A 129 -12.53 -14.47 10.00
C ARG A 129 -11.71 -15.31 9.04
N VAL A 130 -10.38 -15.25 9.09
CA VAL A 130 -9.45 -15.96 8.21
C VAL A 130 -8.39 -16.71 9.04
N LYS A 131 -7.62 -17.57 8.40
CA LYS A 131 -6.55 -18.33 9.07
C LYS A 131 -5.20 -17.62 9.03
N ALA A 132 -5.02 -16.72 8.08
CA ALA A 132 -3.82 -15.89 7.99
C ALA A 132 -3.73 -14.99 9.24
N PRO A 133 -2.55 -14.89 9.91
CA PRO A 133 -2.42 -14.14 11.15
C PRO A 133 -2.40 -12.63 10.91
N LEU A 134 -2.86 -11.86 11.89
CA LEU A 134 -2.64 -10.42 11.98
C LEU A 134 -1.19 -10.16 12.42
N ILE A 135 -0.62 -9.02 12.05
CA ILE A 135 0.67 -8.52 12.56
C ILE A 135 0.36 -7.45 13.60
N ALA A 136 0.68 -7.72 14.89
CA ALA A 136 0.30 -6.86 16.00
C ALA A 136 0.91 -5.45 15.92
N GLU A 137 2.13 -5.33 15.39
CA GLU A 137 2.89 -4.09 15.28
C GLU A 137 2.35 -3.14 14.19
N CYS A 138 1.51 -3.64 13.28
CA CYS A 138 0.88 -2.83 12.25
C CYS A 138 -0.27 -1.99 12.80
N HIS A 139 -0.42 -0.76 12.30
CA HIS A 139 -1.47 0.17 12.68
C HIS A 139 -2.88 -0.33 12.35
N ALA A 140 -3.01 -1.05 11.23
CA ALA A 140 -4.28 -1.64 10.81
C ALA A 140 -4.05 -3.02 10.19
N ASN A 141 -5.09 -3.88 10.29
CA ASN A 141 -5.10 -5.22 9.73
C ASN A 141 -6.47 -5.45 9.08
N PHE A 142 -6.48 -5.87 7.82
CA PHE A 142 -7.67 -6.12 7.03
C PHE A 142 -7.70 -7.59 6.63
N GLU A 143 -8.64 -8.34 7.22
CA GLU A 143 -8.85 -9.76 6.92
C GLU A 143 -9.58 -9.88 5.57
N CYS A 144 -9.00 -10.63 4.65
CA CYS A 144 -9.42 -10.69 3.26
C CYS A 144 -9.74 -12.12 2.83
N ARG A 145 -10.83 -12.28 2.08
CA ARG A 145 -11.16 -13.49 1.31
C ARG A 145 -11.10 -13.23 -0.16
N LEU A 146 -10.60 -14.19 -0.90
CA LEU A 146 -10.55 -14.12 -2.36
C LEU A 146 -11.97 -14.13 -2.93
N ALA A 147 -12.37 -13.01 -3.54
CA ALA A 147 -13.67 -12.80 -4.16
C ALA A 147 -13.67 -13.23 -5.62
N ASP A 148 -12.59 -12.92 -6.37
CA ASP A 148 -12.45 -13.27 -7.76
C ASP A 148 -10.98 -13.62 -8.09
N ASP A 149 -10.78 -14.71 -8.82
CA ASP A 149 -9.49 -15.25 -9.28
C ASP A 149 -9.37 -15.37 -10.80
N ALA A 150 -10.34 -14.87 -11.56
CA ALA A 150 -10.39 -15.01 -13.02
C ALA A 150 -9.15 -14.43 -13.73
N LEU A 151 -8.49 -13.44 -13.12
CA LEU A 151 -7.30 -12.78 -13.68
C LEU A 151 -5.98 -13.26 -13.07
N VAL A 152 -6.01 -14.20 -12.12
CA VAL A 152 -4.80 -14.67 -11.42
C VAL A 152 -3.84 -15.38 -12.38
N ASP A 153 -4.33 -16.31 -13.19
CA ASP A 153 -3.47 -17.07 -14.10
C ASP A 153 -2.85 -16.21 -15.21
N LYS A 154 -3.54 -15.15 -15.63
CA LYS A 154 -3.10 -14.30 -16.73
C LYS A 154 -2.27 -13.10 -16.28
N TYR A 155 -2.63 -12.49 -15.15
CA TYR A 155 -2.07 -11.22 -14.70
C TYR A 155 -1.57 -11.23 -13.25
N ASN A 156 -1.61 -12.38 -12.56
CA ASN A 156 -1.32 -12.45 -11.12
C ASN A 156 -2.21 -11.51 -10.28
N PHE A 157 -3.40 -11.17 -10.79
CA PHE A 157 -4.29 -10.20 -10.20
C PHE A 157 -5.40 -10.88 -9.41
N PHE A 158 -5.39 -10.66 -8.11
CA PHE A 158 -6.35 -11.16 -7.15
C PHE A 158 -7.32 -10.05 -6.78
N ILE A 159 -8.61 -10.36 -6.66
CA ILE A 159 -9.61 -9.45 -6.09
C ILE A 159 -10.07 -10.04 -4.76
N PHE A 160 -9.81 -9.31 -3.69
CA PHE A 160 -10.20 -9.70 -2.33
C PHE A 160 -11.36 -8.86 -1.83
N GLU A 161 -12.24 -9.49 -1.04
CA GLU A 161 -13.20 -8.82 -0.19
C GLU A 161 -12.61 -8.70 1.22
N VAL A 162 -12.61 -7.49 1.77
CA VAL A 162 -12.28 -7.25 3.17
C VAL A 162 -13.47 -7.64 4.03
N VAL A 163 -13.33 -8.72 4.79
CA VAL A 163 -14.41 -9.29 5.61
C VAL A 163 -14.35 -8.87 7.09
N LYS A 164 -13.23 -8.27 7.50
CA LYS A 164 -13.04 -7.71 8.84
C LYS A 164 -11.89 -6.70 8.82
N ALA A 165 -12.05 -5.60 9.53
CA ALA A 165 -11.01 -4.59 9.72
C ALA A 165 -10.73 -4.39 11.21
N HIS A 166 -9.44 -4.21 11.54
CA HIS A 166 -8.92 -3.86 12.84
C HIS A 166 -8.03 -2.64 12.68
N VAL A 167 -8.33 -1.54 13.35
CA VAL A 167 -7.59 -0.27 13.19
C VAL A 167 -7.30 0.32 14.57
N ALA A 168 -6.07 0.71 14.80
CA ALA A 168 -5.70 1.41 16.02
C ALA A 168 -6.41 2.78 16.10
N PRO A 169 -6.98 3.15 17.25
CA PRO A 169 -7.72 4.41 17.38
C PRO A 169 -6.81 5.65 17.30
N SER A 170 -5.52 5.49 17.52
CA SER A 170 -4.54 6.58 17.50
C SER A 170 -3.18 6.09 16.97
N PRO A 171 -2.48 6.93 16.17
CA PRO A 171 -2.93 8.20 15.61
C PRO A 171 -4.01 8.00 14.53
N LYS A 172 -4.95 8.94 14.38
CA LYS A 172 -6.01 8.86 13.35
C LYS A 172 -5.43 8.79 11.92
N HIS A 173 -4.29 9.44 11.70
CA HIS A 173 -3.56 9.46 10.44
C HIS A 173 -2.11 9.03 10.73
N PRO A 174 -1.79 7.73 10.66
CA PRO A 174 -0.43 7.26 10.87
C PRO A 174 0.47 7.70 9.71
N GLU A 175 1.75 7.87 9.98
CA GLU A 175 2.74 8.05 8.93
C GLU A 175 2.96 6.71 8.22
N THR A 176 2.69 6.68 6.91
CA THR A 176 2.82 5.50 6.06
C THR A 176 3.98 5.64 5.07
N LEU A 177 4.47 4.51 4.59
CA LEU A 177 5.54 4.40 3.62
C LEU A 177 4.96 4.26 2.20
N HIS A 178 5.55 4.97 1.24
CA HIS A 178 5.17 4.92 -0.17
C HIS A 178 6.42 4.69 -1.02
N TYR A 179 6.51 3.54 -1.67
CA TYR A 179 7.71 3.16 -2.42
C TYR A 179 7.77 3.89 -3.77
N THR A 180 8.88 4.57 -4.02
CA THR A 180 9.11 5.34 -5.26
C THR A 180 10.10 4.67 -6.22
N GLY A 181 10.64 3.51 -5.83
CA GLY A 181 11.66 2.77 -6.60
C GLY A 181 13.07 2.94 -6.02
N GLU A 182 13.97 2.05 -6.40
CA GLU A 182 15.42 2.12 -6.08
C GLU A 182 15.75 2.21 -4.57
N GLY A 183 14.91 1.57 -3.71
CA GLY A 183 15.11 1.60 -2.26
C GLY A 183 14.69 2.92 -1.61
N VAL A 184 14.01 3.81 -2.33
CA VAL A 184 13.57 5.11 -1.85
C VAL A 184 12.08 5.08 -1.51
N PHE A 185 11.74 5.69 -0.38
CA PHE A 185 10.37 5.84 0.09
C PHE A 185 9.99 7.30 0.28
N MET A 186 8.78 7.64 -0.09
CA MET A 186 8.10 8.85 0.35
C MET A 186 7.31 8.52 1.61
N VAL A 187 7.32 9.42 2.57
CA VAL A 187 6.50 9.32 3.80
C VAL A 187 5.25 10.17 3.64
N SER A 188 4.10 9.65 4.12
CA SER A 188 2.88 10.44 4.14
C SER A 188 3.09 11.72 4.97
N GLY A 189 2.62 12.84 4.44
CA GLY A 189 2.93 14.15 5.01
C GLY A 189 1.74 14.83 5.70
N LYS A 190 1.73 16.15 5.66
CA LYS A 190 0.75 17.00 6.32
C LYS A 190 -0.68 16.74 5.82
N ILE A 191 -1.60 16.50 6.74
CA ILE A 191 -3.02 16.38 6.45
C ILE A 191 -3.63 17.76 6.15
N ILE A 192 -4.30 17.87 5.01
CA ILE A 192 -5.00 19.09 4.57
C ILE A 192 -6.48 18.75 4.40
N SER A 193 -7.37 19.44 5.13
CA SER A 193 -8.81 19.29 4.94
C SER A 193 -9.35 20.34 3.96
N ARG A 194 -10.21 19.89 3.07
CA ARG A 194 -11.01 20.73 2.16
C ARG A 194 -12.49 20.34 2.22
N ARG A 195 -12.93 19.74 3.34
CA ARG A 195 -14.29 19.19 3.54
C ARG A 195 -15.38 20.22 3.16
N GLY A 196 -15.18 21.50 3.50
CA GLY A 196 -16.15 22.55 3.18
C GLY A 196 -16.31 22.89 1.69
N MET A 197 -15.45 22.34 0.81
CA MET A 197 -15.53 22.49 -0.63
C MET A 197 -16.28 21.33 -1.32
N PHE A 198 -16.55 20.27 -0.59
CA PHE A 198 -17.29 19.11 -1.10
C PHE A 198 -18.78 19.30 -0.88
N ARG A 199 -19.58 18.80 -1.79
CA ARG A 199 -21.02 18.70 -1.62
C ARG A 199 -21.30 17.71 -0.48
N PRO A 200 -22.20 18.06 0.50
CA PRO A 200 -22.42 17.22 1.68
C PRO A 200 -22.79 15.78 1.34
N GLU A 201 -23.65 15.58 0.33
CA GLU A 201 -24.09 14.26 -0.13
C GLU A 201 -22.97 13.34 -0.64
N LEU A 202 -21.80 13.92 -1.00
CA LEU A 202 -20.61 13.14 -1.42
C LEU A 202 -19.70 12.76 -0.25
N LEU A 203 -19.93 13.34 0.93
CA LEU A 203 -19.09 13.11 2.12
C LEU A 203 -19.66 12.00 3.02
N ASP A 204 -20.95 11.72 2.93
CA ASP A 204 -21.67 10.79 3.81
C ASP A 204 -21.97 9.45 3.12
N SER A 205 -21.51 9.28 1.87
CA SER A 205 -21.70 8.06 1.05
C SER A 205 -20.63 6.99 1.27
N ILE A 206 -19.81 7.11 2.31
CA ILE A 206 -18.74 6.16 2.64
C ILE A 206 -18.96 5.57 4.02
#